data_4324a11a3bd7d1f39ca9828a9ba1b3f2
#
_entry.id   4324a11a3bd7d1f39ca9828a9ba1b3f2
#
_cell.length_a   1.000
_cell.length_b   1.000
_cell.length_c   1.000
_cell.angle_alpha   90.00
_cell.angle_beta   90.00
_cell.angle_gamma   90.00
#
_symmetry.space_group_name_H-M   'P 1'
#
loop_
_entity.id
_entity.type
_entity.pdbx_description
1 polymer ?
#
loop_
_entity_poly.entity_id
_entity_poly.type
_entity_poly.pdbx_seq_one_letter_code
_entity_poly.pdbx_strand_id
1 'polypeptide(L)'
;MTTRERLNTMVHDVIISSMDRDKIVMSPEIQDAMSGLREFLFERVYTNQDAKGEEGKAIHMITSLYQYYMEHLEAMPEEFLTILEERGETEEMIVCDYIAGMTDNYAVKKFQEYFIPESWKY
;
A
#
# COMPACT_ATOMS: atom_id res chain seq x y z
N MET A 1 -0.93 21.75 -15.07
CA MET A 1 -1.98 20.77 -14.69
C MET A 1 -1.65 20.19 -13.33
N THR A 2 -2.52 20.34 -12.36
CA THR A 2 -2.36 19.82 -10.99
C THR A 2 -2.68 18.32 -10.94
N THR A 3 -2.26 17.63 -9.87
CA THR A 3 -2.62 16.21 -9.64
C THR A 3 -4.14 16.00 -9.60
N ARG A 4 -4.87 16.95 -9.00
CA ARG A 4 -6.33 16.93 -8.96
C ARG A 4 -6.96 16.99 -10.36
N GLU A 5 -6.48 17.89 -11.21
CA GLU A 5 -6.96 18.01 -12.59
C GLU A 5 -6.68 16.73 -13.40
N ARG A 6 -5.50 16.12 -13.24
CA ARG A 6 -5.17 14.86 -13.91
C ARG A 6 -6.12 13.74 -13.50
N LEU A 7 -6.31 13.54 -12.19
CA LEU A 7 -7.21 12.52 -11.67
C LEU A 7 -8.64 12.75 -12.16
N ASN A 8 -9.12 14.00 -12.13
CA ASN A 8 -10.46 14.33 -12.59
C ASN A 8 -10.63 14.04 -14.09
N THR A 9 -9.65 14.37 -14.93
CA THR A 9 -9.66 14.06 -16.36
C THR A 9 -9.74 12.55 -16.61
N MET A 10 -8.92 11.76 -15.92
CA MET A 10 -8.92 10.30 -16.09
C MET A 10 -10.25 9.65 -15.64
N VAL A 11 -10.76 10.04 -14.48
CA VAL A 11 -12.04 9.51 -13.96
C VAL A 11 -13.19 9.90 -14.88
N HIS A 12 -13.26 11.16 -15.34
CA HIS A 12 -14.27 11.62 -16.25
C HIS A 12 -14.21 10.88 -17.59
N ASP A 13 -13.01 10.68 -18.14
CA ASP A 13 -12.83 9.94 -19.39
C ASP A 13 -13.34 8.50 -19.28
N VAL A 14 -12.99 7.78 -18.21
CA VAL A 14 -13.47 6.41 -17.98
C VAL A 14 -15.01 6.37 -17.90
N ILE A 15 -15.61 7.32 -17.18
CA ILE A 15 -17.09 7.38 -17.05
C ILE A 15 -17.72 7.60 -18.43
N ILE A 16 -17.29 8.62 -19.16
CA ILE A 16 -17.90 8.96 -20.45
C ILE A 16 -17.63 7.88 -21.50
N SER A 17 -16.42 7.33 -21.54
CA SER A 17 -16.05 6.31 -22.51
C SER A 17 -16.72 4.96 -22.26
N SER A 18 -17.17 4.71 -21.02
CA SER A 18 -17.85 3.46 -20.63
C SER A 18 -19.38 3.57 -20.68
N MET A 19 -19.96 4.76 -20.81
CA MET A 19 -21.40 4.94 -20.89
C MET A 19 -22.01 4.12 -22.05
N ASP A 20 -23.10 3.44 -21.76
CA ASP A 20 -23.85 2.59 -22.70
C ASP A 20 -23.00 1.43 -23.30
N ARG A 21 -21.94 0.99 -22.60
CA ARG A 21 -21.14 -0.17 -22.97
C ARG A 21 -21.22 -1.27 -21.89
N ASP A 22 -20.98 -2.49 -22.31
CA ASP A 22 -20.94 -3.69 -21.46
C ASP A 22 -19.60 -3.89 -20.72
N LYS A 23 -18.67 -2.95 -20.89
CA LYS A 23 -17.32 -3.01 -20.28
C LYS A 23 -16.79 -1.61 -19.95
N ILE A 24 -15.91 -1.57 -18.97
CA ILE A 24 -15.18 -0.36 -18.59
C ILE A 24 -14.05 -0.14 -19.57
N VAL A 25 -14.02 1.04 -20.19
CA VAL A 25 -13.01 1.44 -21.18
C VAL A 25 -12.55 2.87 -20.93
N MET A 26 -11.41 3.19 -21.48
CA MET A 26 -10.81 4.51 -21.50
C MET A 26 -10.65 4.94 -22.96
N SER A 27 -10.70 6.24 -23.24
CA SER A 27 -10.39 6.71 -24.59
C SER A 27 -8.94 6.38 -24.99
N PRO A 28 -8.64 6.11 -26.26
CA PRO A 28 -7.28 5.78 -26.67
C PRO A 28 -6.27 6.88 -26.30
N GLU A 29 -6.64 8.15 -26.43
CA GLU A 29 -5.79 9.28 -26.08
C GLU A 29 -5.36 9.28 -24.62
N ILE A 30 -6.30 9.08 -23.71
CA ILE A 30 -6.02 9.06 -22.26
C ILE A 30 -5.27 7.77 -21.89
N GLN A 31 -5.59 6.66 -22.51
CA GLN A 31 -4.91 5.38 -22.29
C GLN A 31 -3.43 5.46 -22.71
N ASP A 32 -3.14 6.05 -23.87
CA ASP A 32 -1.76 6.24 -24.35
C ASP A 32 -0.97 7.18 -23.44
N ALA A 33 -1.60 8.28 -23.00
CA ALA A 33 -0.99 9.21 -22.05
C ALA A 33 -0.69 8.56 -20.69
N MET A 34 -1.61 7.73 -20.17
CA MET A 34 -1.40 6.97 -18.94
C MET A 34 -0.28 5.94 -19.08
N SER A 35 -0.25 5.21 -20.20
CA SER A 35 0.79 4.22 -20.47
C SER A 35 2.16 4.86 -20.55
N GLY A 36 2.29 5.96 -21.27
CA GLY A 36 3.54 6.71 -21.37
C GLY A 36 4.00 7.29 -20.02
N LEU A 37 3.08 7.81 -19.21
CA LEU A 37 3.40 8.26 -17.85
C LEU A 37 3.86 7.10 -16.96
N ARG A 38 3.20 5.96 -17.05
CA ARG A 38 3.57 4.76 -16.28
C ARG A 38 4.97 4.27 -16.65
N GLU A 39 5.28 4.16 -17.94
CA GLU A 39 6.62 3.77 -18.41
C GLU A 39 7.69 4.75 -17.92
N PHE A 40 7.45 6.05 -18.08
CA PHE A 40 8.36 7.08 -17.57
C PHE A 40 8.62 6.96 -16.06
N LEU A 41 7.57 6.77 -15.26
CA LEU A 41 7.71 6.61 -13.81
C LEU A 41 8.46 5.31 -13.48
N PHE A 42 8.18 4.24 -14.21
CA PHE A 42 8.86 2.96 -13.98
C PHE A 42 10.36 3.08 -14.25
N GLU A 43 10.74 3.68 -15.38
CA GLU A 43 12.15 3.83 -15.78
C GLU A 43 12.92 4.84 -14.91
N ARG A 44 12.28 5.94 -14.51
CA ARG A 44 12.97 7.07 -13.90
C ARG A 44 12.83 7.14 -12.38
N VAL A 45 11.80 6.56 -11.82
CA VAL A 45 11.49 6.65 -10.38
C VAL A 45 11.66 5.31 -9.70
N TYR A 46 10.92 4.29 -10.15
CA TYR A 46 10.88 3.00 -9.44
C TYR A 46 12.11 2.12 -9.64
N THR A 47 12.88 2.31 -10.71
CA THR A 47 14.15 1.58 -10.94
C THR A 47 15.38 2.35 -10.50
N ASN A 48 15.20 3.50 -9.86
CA ASN A 48 16.31 4.29 -9.34
C ASN A 48 17.08 3.50 -8.26
N GLN A 49 18.41 3.52 -8.30
CA GLN A 49 19.28 2.80 -7.38
C GLN A 49 19.09 3.23 -5.92
N ASP A 50 18.73 4.51 -5.68
CA ASP A 50 18.44 5.01 -4.33
C ASP A 50 17.16 4.37 -3.75
N ALA A 51 16.12 4.17 -4.58
CA ALA A 51 14.91 3.45 -4.19
C ALA A 51 15.20 1.97 -3.91
N LYS A 52 16.06 1.32 -4.69
CA LYS A 52 16.49 -0.07 -4.46
C LYS A 52 17.28 -0.26 -3.17
N GLY A 53 18.03 0.74 -2.72
CA GLY A 53 18.76 0.68 -1.45
C GLY A 53 17.85 0.57 -0.23
N GLU A 54 16.65 1.16 -0.30
CA GLU A 54 15.67 1.13 0.79
C GLU A 54 14.72 -0.08 0.71
N GLU A 55 14.58 -0.71 -0.46
CA GLU A 55 13.68 -1.86 -0.68
C GLU A 55 14.01 -3.03 0.24
N GLY A 56 15.29 -3.37 0.39
CA GLY A 56 15.72 -4.45 1.29
C GLY A 56 15.39 -4.16 2.76
N LYS A 57 15.49 -2.91 3.18
CA LYS A 57 15.11 -2.48 4.54
C LYS A 57 13.59 -2.56 4.73
N ALA A 58 12.82 -2.13 3.73
CA ALA A 58 11.37 -2.20 3.77
C ALA A 58 10.88 -3.66 3.85
N ILE A 59 11.45 -4.56 3.05
CA ILE A 59 11.15 -6.00 3.10
C ILE A 59 11.45 -6.56 4.49
N HIS A 60 12.62 -6.25 5.06
CA HIS A 60 12.99 -6.69 6.41
C HIS A 60 11.99 -6.18 7.46
N MET A 61 11.65 -4.91 7.41
CA MET A 61 10.69 -4.29 8.32
C MET A 61 9.32 -4.98 8.25
N ILE A 62 8.77 -5.15 7.04
CA ILE A 62 7.45 -5.78 6.82
C ILE A 62 7.47 -7.23 7.30
N THR A 63 8.52 -7.98 6.97
CA THR A 63 8.67 -9.38 7.41
C THR A 63 8.74 -9.48 8.93
N SER A 64 9.48 -8.60 9.58
CA SER A 64 9.59 -8.58 11.04
C SER A 64 8.26 -8.22 11.71
N LEU A 65 7.53 -7.24 11.18
CA LEU A 65 6.19 -6.89 11.66
C LEU A 65 5.21 -8.05 11.48
N TYR A 66 5.25 -8.74 10.33
CA TYR A 66 4.40 -9.90 10.09
C TYR A 66 4.67 -11.00 11.12
N GLN A 67 5.93 -11.37 11.36
CA GLN A 67 6.30 -12.39 12.34
C GLN A 67 5.85 -11.98 13.75
N TYR A 68 6.07 -10.73 14.12
CA TYR A 68 5.66 -10.20 15.42
C TYR A 68 4.15 -10.33 15.64
N TYR A 69 3.33 -9.89 14.67
CA TYR A 69 1.88 -9.98 14.80
C TYR A 69 1.34 -11.41 14.73
N MET A 70 2.01 -12.32 14.03
CA MET A 70 1.67 -13.75 14.06
C MET A 70 1.92 -14.38 15.45
N GLU A 71 2.92 -13.89 16.19
CA GLU A 71 3.21 -14.33 17.55
C GLU A 71 2.41 -13.57 18.63
N HIS A 72 1.90 -12.39 18.28
CA HIS A 72 1.24 -11.44 19.19
C HIS A 72 -0.01 -10.84 18.53
N LEU A 73 -1.02 -11.66 18.26
CA LEU A 73 -2.26 -11.21 17.64
C LEU A 73 -2.96 -10.12 18.46
N GLU A 74 -2.85 -10.19 19.79
CA GLU A 74 -3.38 -9.22 20.73
C GLU A 74 -2.80 -7.81 20.60
N ALA A 75 -1.67 -7.66 19.90
CA ALA A 75 -1.06 -6.36 19.62
C ALA A 75 -1.74 -5.61 18.46
N MET A 76 -2.63 -6.28 17.72
CA MET A 76 -3.43 -5.65 16.68
C MET A 76 -4.64 -4.90 17.25
N PRO A 77 -5.21 -3.92 16.53
CA PRO A 77 -6.46 -3.29 16.92
C PRO A 77 -7.61 -4.31 17.02
N GLU A 78 -8.49 -4.11 18.02
CA GLU A 78 -9.61 -5.01 18.33
C GLU A 78 -10.52 -5.27 17.11
N GLU A 79 -10.66 -4.31 16.21
CA GLU A 79 -11.44 -4.44 14.98
C GLU A 79 -10.95 -5.57 14.06
N PHE A 80 -9.64 -5.83 14.00
CA PHE A 80 -9.07 -6.95 13.22
C PHE A 80 -9.30 -8.29 13.94
N LEU A 81 -9.22 -8.32 15.24
CA LEU A 81 -9.51 -9.52 16.06
C LEU A 81 -10.99 -9.91 15.92
N THR A 82 -11.89 -8.94 15.92
CA THR A 82 -13.32 -9.16 15.69
C THR A 82 -13.59 -9.77 14.29
N ILE A 83 -12.92 -9.27 13.25
CA ILE A 83 -13.04 -9.82 11.89
C ILE A 83 -12.56 -11.28 11.85
N LEU A 84 -11.46 -11.60 12.53
CA LEU A 84 -10.94 -12.96 12.63
C LEU A 84 -11.97 -13.92 13.23
N GLU A 85 -12.62 -13.52 14.33
CA GLU A 85 -13.62 -14.34 15.02
C GLU A 85 -14.93 -14.48 14.23
N GLU A 86 -15.46 -13.37 13.69
CA GLU A 86 -16.78 -13.34 13.07
C GLU A 86 -16.81 -13.91 11.63
N ARG A 87 -15.73 -13.73 10.87
CA ARG A 87 -15.67 -14.14 9.45
C ARG A 87 -14.97 -15.47 9.22
N GLY A 88 -14.30 -16.04 10.23
CA GLY A 88 -13.55 -17.28 10.09
C GLY A 88 -12.36 -17.15 9.14
N GLU A 89 -11.81 -15.95 9.02
CA GLU A 89 -10.57 -15.69 8.29
C GLU A 89 -9.39 -16.36 9.01
N THR A 90 -8.29 -16.59 8.29
CA THR A 90 -7.07 -17.12 8.93
C THR A 90 -6.26 -16.00 9.58
N GLU A 91 -5.47 -16.35 10.59
CA GLU A 91 -4.57 -15.41 11.28
C GLU A 91 -3.61 -14.73 10.29
N GLU A 92 -3.06 -15.51 9.34
CA GLU A 92 -2.17 -15.01 8.30
C GLU A 92 -2.83 -13.94 7.44
N MET A 93 -4.09 -14.15 7.06
CA MET A 93 -4.83 -13.20 6.23
C MET A 93 -5.08 -11.89 6.97
N ILE A 94 -5.54 -11.98 8.21
CA ILE A 94 -5.82 -10.80 9.03
C ILE A 94 -4.55 -10.00 9.32
N VAL A 95 -3.43 -10.66 9.61
CA VAL A 95 -2.14 -9.99 9.79
C VAL A 95 -1.68 -9.31 8.50
N CYS A 96 -1.83 -9.98 7.35
CA CYS A 96 -1.54 -9.36 6.04
C CYS A 96 -2.42 -8.13 5.79
N ASP A 97 -3.72 -8.21 6.04
CA ASP A 97 -4.65 -7.10 5.83
C ASP A 97 -4.33 -5.91 6.75
N TYR A 98 -3.97 -6.18 8.00
CA TYR A 98 -3.56 -5.13 8.93
C TYR A 98 -2.30 -4.41 8.45
N ILE A 99 -1.26 -5.17 8.07
CA ILE A 99 -0.01 -4.58 7.57
C ILE A 99 -0.23 -3.85 6.23
N ALA A 100 -1.02 -4.41 5.32
CA ALA A 100 -1.34 -3.78 4.04
C ALA A 100 -2.10 -2.46 4.19
N GLY A 101 -2.86 -2.30 5.26
CA GLY A 101 -3.56 -1.05 5.61
C GLY A 101 -2.68 0.03 6.24
N MET A 102 -1.42 -0.28 6.58
CA MET A 102 -0.51 0.69 7.18
C MET A 102 -0.01 1.71 6.16
N THR A 103 0.14 2.97 6.60
CA THR A 103 1.00 3.92 5.88
C THR A 103 2.47 3.64 6.19
N ASP A 104 3.37 4.06 5.30
CA ASP A 104 4.82 3.89 5.49
C ASP A 104 5.28 4.42 6.85
N ASN A 105 4.85 5.63 7.22
CA ASN A 105 5.18 6.23 8.51
C ASN A 105 4.66 5.44 9.70
N TYR A 106 3.49 4.84 9.59
CA TYR A 106 2.92 4.02 10.66
C TYR A 106 3.68 2.71 10.81
N ALA A 107 4.02 2.04 9.70
CA ALA A 107 4.82 0.82 9.71
C ALA A 107 6.22 1.06 10.32
N VAL A 108 6.91 2.15 9.93
CA VAL A 108 8.20 2.54 10.53
C VAL A 108 8.06 2.77 12.03
N LYS A 109 7.03 3.49 12.47
CA LYS A 109 6.78 3.74 13.90
C LYS A 109 6.56 2.43 14.67
N LYS A 110 5.75 1.51 14.14
CA LYS A 110 5.50 0.21 14.77
C LYS A 110 6.74 -0.67 14.81
N PHE A 111 7.54 -0.66 13.75
CA PHE A 111 8.82 -1.36 13.76
C PHE A 111 9.78 -0.81 14.82
N GLN A 112 9.87 0.51 14.96
CA GLN A 112 10.69 1.14 16.01
C GLN A 112 10.20 0.77 17.40
N GLU A 113 8.87 0.80 17.61
CA GLU A 113 8.24 0.47 18.90
C GLU A 113 8.58 -0.96 19.35
N TYR A 114 8.59 -1.93 18.45
CA TYR A 114 8.77 -3.33 18.80
C TYR A 114 10.22 -3.82 18.72
N PHE A 115 11.03 -3.22 17.87
CA PHE A 115 12.37 -3.76 17.57
C PHE A 115 13.53 -2.83 17.94
N ILE A 116 13.26 -1.56 18.26
CA ILE A 116 14.31 -0.61 18.64
C ILE A 116 14.15 -0.24 20.10
N PRO A 117 15.12 -0.56 20.98
CA PRO A 117 15.07 -0.18 22.38
C PRO A 117 15.03 1.35 22.55
N GLU A 118 14.16 1.84 23.42
CA GLU A 118 14.22 3.25 23.82
C GLU A 118 15.46 3.52 24.70
N SER A 119 16.12 4.66 24.46
CA SER A 119 17.20 5.10 25.33
C SER A 119 16.66 5.50 26.71
N TRP A 120 17.35 5.10 27.76
CA TRP A 120 17.01 5.52 29.12
C TRP A 120 17.05 7.05 29.20
N LYS A 121 15.92 7.63 29.60
CA LYS A 121 15.84 9.05 29.97
C LYS A 121 16.20 9.11 31.46
N TYR A 122 17.38 9.69 31.76
CA TYR A 122 17.74 10.07 33.14
C TYR A 122 16.94 11.30 33.55
#